data_1a61090ae95869de34dd880306c8b402
#
_entry.id   1a61090ae95869de34dd880306c8b402
#
_cell.length_a   1.000
_cell.length_b   1.000
_cell.length_c   1.000
_cell.angle_alpha   90.00
_cell.angle_beta   90.00
_cell.angle_gamma   90.00
#
_symmetry.space_group_name_H-M   'P 1'
#
loop_
_entity.id
_entity.type
_entity.pdbx_description
1 polymer ?
#
loop_
_entity_poly.entity_id
_entity_poly.type
_entity_poly.pdbx_seq_one_letter_code
_entity_poly.pdbx_strand_id
1 'polypeptide(L)'
;QIRREVVLTQAAGKPVVVSMANVAASGGYWISMNADKIYADESTITGSIGIFGLMIRIPKTLAKIGIRADGVSTTPWAGAFDVSRPIDESTATVIQSVINHGYSQFIGKVSKARKQTYEQIDANARGRVWSGAQAKEKGLVDAMGGLSDAVQDAAKRANLKEGNYSIEYIEKPLSPFEEFITNLSGNTATSGFVRYLSPAISLLQQTKSGQQISKDL
;
A
#
# COMPACT_ATOMS: atom_id res chain seq x y z
N GLN A 1 9.50 5.30 1.47
CA GLN A 1 10.24 5.69 0.25
C GLN A 1 9.31 6.44 -0.72
N ILE A 2 8.28 5.82 -1.34
CA ILE A 2 7.43 6.44 -2.38
C ILE A 2 6.88 7.81 -1.95
N ARG A 3 6.28 7.94 -0.77
CA ARG A 3 5.78 9.22 -0.27
C ARG A 3 6.88 10.30 -0.19
N ARG A 4 8.11 9.92 0.14
CA ARG A 4 9.26 10.84 0.17
C ARG A 4 9.57 11.35 -1.22
N GLU A 5 9.54 10.48 -2.23
CA GLU A 5 9.78 10.88 -3.63
C GLU A 5 8.71 11.85 -4.13
N VAL A 6 7.45 11.69 -3.74
CA VAL A 6 6.40 12.69 -4.01
C VAL A 6 6.81 14.07 -3.47
N VAL A 7 7.23 14.14 -2.21
CA VAL A 7 7.64 15.40 -1.58
C VAL A 7 8.89 16.00 -2.24
N LEU A 8 9.87 15.16 -2.63
CA LEU A 8 11.08 15.62 -3.32
C LEU A 8 10.76 16.11 -4.74
N THR A 9 9.85 15.47 -5.44
CA THR A 9 9.37 15.91 -6.77
C THR A 9 8.72 17.29 -6.68
N GLN A 10 7.87 17.51 -5.68
CA GLN A 10 7.26 18.81 -5.41
C GLN A 10 8.32 19.88 -5.05
N ALA A 11 9.29 19.51 -4.20
CA ALA A 11 10.40 20.40 -3.84
C ALA A 11 11.27 20.80 -5.05
N ALA A 12 11.32 19.96 -6.08
CA ALA A 12 11.96 20.25 -7.37
C ALA A 12 11.09 21.11 -8.31
N GLY A 13 9.96 21.63 -7.83
CA GLY A 13 9.05 22.49 -8.60
C GLY A 13 8.13 21.74 -9.56
N LYS A 14 8.05 20.41 -9.47
CA LYS A 14 7.19 19.59 -10.32
C LYS A 14 5.89 19.25 -9.58
N PRO A 15 4.71 19.61 -10.10
CA PRO A 15 3.45 19.26 -9.47
C PRO A 15 3.21 17.76 -9.51
N VAL A 16 2.63 17.22 -8.44
CA VAL A 16 2.22 15.83 -8.34
C VAL A 16 0.72 15.76 -8.12
N VAL A 17 0.01 15.20 -9.07
CA VAL A 17 -1.44 14.98 -9.00
C VAL A 17 -1.70 13.48 -8.93
N VAL A 18 -2.56 13.06 -8.03
CA VAL A 18 -2.95 11.65 -7.87
C VAL A 18 -4.33 11.44 -8.45
N SER A 19 -4.46 10.40 -9.27
CA SER A 19 -5.74 9.83 -9.67
C SER A 19 -5.90 8.47 -8.99
N MET A 20 -6.88 8.38 -8.09
CA MET A 20 -7.24 7.12 -7.45
C MET A 20 -8.16 6.35 -8.40
N ALA A 21 -7.80 5.09 -8.70
CA ALA A 21 -8.66 4.18 -9.44
C ALA A 21 -9.68 3.52 -8.49
N ASN A 22 -9.96 2.22 -8.64
CA ASN A 22 -10.96 1.52 -7.84
C ASN A 22 -10.64 1.50 -6.34
N VAL A 23 -9.36 1.37 -5.98
CA VAL A 23 -8.91 1.29 -4.58
C VAL A 23 -7.61 2.06 -4.38
N ALA A 24 -7.60 3.00 -3.44
CA ALA A 24 -6.43 3.69 -2.95
C ALA A 24 -6.52 3.90 -1.44
N ALA A 25 -6.52 2.81 -0.70
CA ALA A 25 -6.73 2.78 0.75
C ALA A 25 -5.44 2.43 1.52
N SER A 26 -5.38 2.77 2.81
CA SER A 26 -4.25 2.45 3.70
C SER A 26 -2.90 2.92 3.12
N GLY A 27 -2.04 2.00 2.69
CA GLY A 27 -0.79 2.31 2.00
C GLY A 27 -0.98 3.14 0.73
N GLY A 28 -2.06 2.92 -0.03
CA GLY A 28 -2.44 3.73 -1.18
C GLY A 28 -2.75 5.17 -0.80
N TYR A 29 -3.46 5.37 0.30
CA TYR A 29 -3.71 6.72 0.84
C TYR A 29 -2.42 7.35 1.39
N TRP A 30 -1.57 6.54 2.06
CA TRP A 30 -0.27 6.99 2.57
C TRP A 30 0.63 7.62 1.49
N ILE A 31 0.69 7.03 0.30
CA ILE A 31 1.52 7.56 -0.79
C ILE A 31 0.85 8.75 -1.49
N SER A 32 -0.48 8.86 -1.43
CA SER A 32 -1.28 9.89 -2.10
C SER A 32 -1.42 11.17 -1.30
N MET A 33 -1.44 11.11 0.04
CA MET A 33 -1.84 12.20 0.92
C MET A 33 -1.10 13.52 0.74
N ASN A 34 0.15 13.48 0.25
CA ASN A 34 1.00 14.66 0.06
C ASN A 34 0.89 15.28 -1.35
N ALA A 35 0.14 14.68 -2.27
CA ALA A 35 -0.03 15.23 -3.61
C ALA A 35 -0.63 16.65 -3.58
N ASP A 36 -0.32 17.43 -4.61
CA ASP A 36 -0.88 18.79 -4.79
C ASP A 36 -2.39 18.74 -5.02
N LYS A 37 -2.87 17.62 -5.60
CA LYS A 37 -4.29 17.34 -5.73
C LYS A 37 -4.53 15.83 -5.85
N ILE A 38 -5.64 15.41 -5.27
CA ILE A 38 -6.10 14.02 -5.28
C ILE A 38 -7.46 13.96 -5.94
N TYR A 39 -7.54 13.21 -7.02
CA TYR A 39 -8.79 12.87 -7.72
C TYR A 39 -9.22 11.45 -7.36
N ALA A 40 -10.52 11.23 -7.24
CA ALA A 40 -11.13 9.91 -7.08
C ALA A 40 -12.46 9.85 -7.84
N ASP A 41 -12.88 8.65 -8.23
CA ASP A 41 -14.25 8.37 -8.63
C ASP A 41 -15.15 8.28 -7.38
N GLU A 42 -16.46 8.51 -7.54
CA GLU A 42 -17.42 8.45 -6.42
C GLU A 42 -17.41 7.09 -5.72
N SER A 43 -17.19 6.01 -6.49
CA SER A 43 -17.13 4.63 -6.04
C SER A 43 -15.75 4.18 -5.55
N THR A 44 -14.71 4.96 -5.73
CA THR A 44 -13.36 4.64 -5.26
C THR A 44 -13.37 4.26 -3.78
N ILE A 45 -12.74 3.15 -3.43
CA ILE A 45 -12.52 2.77 -2.03
C ILE A 45 -11.23 3.40 -1.55
N THR A 46 -11.31 4.28 -0.54
CA THR A 46 -10.14 5.00 -0.01
C THR A 46 -10.19 5.14 1.52
N GLY A 47 -9.33 5.99 2.09
CA GLY A 47 -9.18 6.11 3.54
C GLY A 47 -8.40 4.94 4.12
N SER A 48 -9.03 4.11 4.95
CA SER A 48 -8.36 3.03 5.71
C SER A 48 -7.12 3.54 6.44
N ILE A 49 -7.23 4.77 6.99
CA ILE A 49 -6.16 5.40 7.76
C ILE A 49 -6.11 4.73 9.12
N GLY A 50 -5.23 3.73 9.23
CA GLY A 50 -5.13 2.91 10.42
C GLY A 50 -3.99 1.91 10.33
N ILE A 51 -3.69 1.31 11.46
CA ILE A 51 -2.71 0.22 11.59
C ILE A 51 -3.34 -0.85 12.46
N PHE A 52 -3.21 -2.10 12.05
CA PHE A 52 -3.61 -3.24 12.87
C PHE A 52 -2.56 -4.35 12.77
N GLY A 53 -2.55 -5.23 13.75
CA GLY A 53 -1.76 -6.46 13.74
C GLY A 53 -2.66 -7.66 14.01
N LEU A 54 -2.49 -8.72 13.25
CA LEU A 54 -3.14 -10.00 13.49
C LEU A 54 -2.08 -11.06 13.79
N MET A 55 -2.15 -11.66 14.97
CA MET A 55 -1.27 -12.75 15.35
C MET A 55 -2.10 -14.00 15.63
N ILE A 56 -1.95 -15.00 14.76
CA ILE A 56 -2.62 -16.29 14.93
C ILE A 56 -1.77 -17.14 15.88
N ARG A 57 -2.42 -17.69 16.92
CA ARG A 57 -1.81 -18.59 17.92
C ARG A 57 -2.71 -19.80 18.14
N ILE A 58 -2.12 -21.00 18.17
CA ILE A 58 -2.84 -22.27 18.27
C ILE A 58 -2.45 -23.15 19.47
N PRO A 59 -1.89 -22.66 20.57
CA PRO A 59 -1.45 -23.50 21.68
C PRO A 59 -2.61 -24.32 22.30
N LYS A 60 -3.80 -23.73 22.41
CA LYS A 60 -4.99 -24.43 22.93
C LYS A 60 -5.47 -25.54 21.99
N THR A 61 -5.35 -25.36 20.68
CA THR A 61 -5.69 -26.36 19.68
C THR A 61 -4.71 -27.54 19.74
N LEU A 62 -3.42 -27.26 19.83
CA LEU A 62 -2.37 -28.26 19.97
C LEU A 62 -2.55 -29.07 21.27
N ALA A 63 -2.84 -28.41 22.38
CA ALA A 63 -3.09 -29.07 23.65
C ALA A 63 -4.26 -30.08 23.59
N LYS A 64 -5.32 -29.82 22.81
CA LYS A 64 -6.45 -30.74 22.63
C LYS A 64 -6.05 -32.05 21.99
N ILE A 65 -5.00 -32.10 21.19
CA ILE A 65 -4.46 -33.27 20.54
C ILE A 65 -3.20 -33.82 21.23
N GLY A 66 -2.93 -33.34 22.45
CA GLY A 66 -1.81 -33.80 23.27
C GLY A 66 -0.45 -33.21 22.92
N ILE A 67 -0.39 -32.26 21.98
CA ILE A 67 0.87 -31.59 21.59
C ILE A 67 1.10 -30.36 22.45
N ARG A 68 2.32 -30.22 22.97
CA ARG A 68 2.79 -29.04 23.69
C ARG A 68 4.09 -28.55 23.11
N ALA A 69 4.23 -27.24 22.94
CA ALA A 69 5.47 -26.60 22.49
C ALA A 69 6.25 -26.15 23.71
N ASP A 70 7.51 -26.51 23.74
CA ASP A 70 8.49 -26.06 24.75
C ASP A 70 9.81 -25.69 24.04
N GLY A 71 10.76 -25.11 24.77
CA GLY A 71 12.07 -24.77 24.21
C GLY A 71 12.90 -23.93 25.17
N VAL A 72 14.19 -23.96 24.93
CA VAL A 72 15.18 -23.14 25.61
C VAL A 72 15.44 -21.88 24.79
N SER A 73 15.46 -20.73 25.43
CA SER A 73 15.69 -19.46 24.79
C SER A 73 16.85 -18.70 25.46
N THR A 74 17.66 -18.03 24.65
CA THR A 74 18.78 -17.21 25.11
C THR A 74 18.36 -15.78 25.46
N THR A 75 17.16 -15.37 25.05
CA THR A 75 16.60 -14.05 25.35
C THR A 75 15.10 -14.19 25.69
N PRO A 76 14.51 -13.26 26.47
CA PRO A 76 13.07 -13.26 26.76
C PRO A 76 12.17 -13.18 25.51
N TRP A 77 12.70 -12.71 24.41
CA TRP A 77 12.00 -12.49 23.14
C TRP A 77 12.14 -13.64 22.15
N ALA A 78 13.00 -14.60 22.44
CA ALA A 78 13.14 -15.78 21.59
C ALA A 78 11.83 -16.57 21.59
N GLY A 79 11.32 -16.88 20.41
CA GLY A 79 10.02 -17.53 20.25
C GLY A 79 8.80 -16.59 20.36
N ALA A 80 8.98 -15.26 20.44
CA ALA A 80 7.88 -14.29 20.52
C ALA A 80 6.88 -14.41 19.36
N PHE A 81 7.29 -14.91 18.21
CA PHE A 81 6.44 -15.12 17.03
C PHE A 81 6.06 -16.60 16.79
N ASP A 82 6.40 -17.51 17.71
CA ASP A 82 6.05 -18.91 17.60
C ASP A 82 4.54 -19.11 17.75
N VAL A 83 3.88 -19.58 16.70
CA VAL A 83 2.41 -19.78 16.65
C VAL A 83 1.93 -20.85 17.62
N SER A 84 2.79 -21.77 18.02
CA SER A 84 2.48 -22.87 18.94
C SER A 84 2.49 -22.46 20.40
N ARG A 85 2.97 -21.25 20.74
CA ARG A 85 3.07 -20.73 22.11
C ARG A 85 2.08 -19.60 22.35
N PRO A 86 1.64 -19.40 23.60
CA PRO A 86 0.89 -18.18 23.95
C PRO A 86 1.78 -16.94 23.78
N ILE A 87 1.17 -15.81 23.52
CA ILE A 87 1.88 -14.53 23.57
C ILE A 87 2.11 -14.15 25.04
N ASP A 88 3.31 -13.74 25.38
CA ASP A 88 3.59 -13.15 26.68
C ASP A 88 3.22 -11.65 26.70
N GLU A 89 3.01 -11.12 27.89
CA GLU A 89 2.57 -9.75 28.11
C GLU A 89 3.59 -8.71 27.60
N SER A 90 4.88 -8.99 27.73
CA SER A 90 5.93 -8.09 27.29
C SER A 90 5.93 -7.96 25.75
N THR A 91 5.80 -9.09 25.05
CA THR A 91 5.67 -9.13 23.60
C THR A 91 4.40 -8.41 23.14
N ALA A 92 3.25 -8.66 23.80
CA ALA A 92 2.00 -7.98 23.48
C ALA A 92 2.12 -6.46 23.65
N THR A 93 2.76 -6.01 24.72
CA THR A 93 2.99 -4.58 25.00
C THR A 93 3.84 -3.92 23.93
N VAL A 94 4.91 -4.57 23.48
CA VAL A 94 5.78 -4.01 22.42
C VAL A 94 5.03 -3.94 21.09
N ILE A 95 4.31 -4.99 20.73
CA ILE A 95 3.53 -4.98 19.49
C ILE A 95 2.48 -3.87 19.52
N GLN A 96 1.78 -3.72 20.66
CA GLN A 96 0.79 -2.63 20.80
C GLN A 96 1.45 -1.25 20.73
N SER A 97 2.65 -1.08 21.31
CA SER A 97 3.41 0.16 21.19
C SER A 97 3.79 0.50 19.76
N VAL A 98 4.22 -0.49 18.97
CA VAL A 98 4.53 -0.31 17.54
C VAL A 98 3.28 0.09 16.76
N ILE A 99 2.13 -0.54 17.02
CA ILE A 99 0.86 -0.20 16.39
C ILE A 99 0.43 1.23 16.75
N ASN A 100 0.48 1.59 18.02
CA ASN A 100 0.11 2.93 18.49
C ASN A 100 1.01 4.01 17.88
N HIS A 101 2.33 3.76 17.88
CA HIS A 101 3.29 4.68 17.25
C HIS A 101 3.03 4.84 15.77
N GLY A 102 2.86 3.74 15.04
CA GLY A 102 2.56 3.76 13.61
C GLY A 102 1.25 4.49 13.30
N TYR A 103 0.21 4.27 14.11
CA TYR A 103 -1.06 4.97 13.98
C TYR A 103 -0.91 6.48 14.18
N SER A 104 -0.25 6.89 15.27
CA SER A 104 0.01 8.31 15.55
C SER A 104 0.82 8.98 14.44
N GLN A 105 1.81 8.28 13.89
CA GLN A 105 2.58 8.74 12.74
C GLN A 105 1.70 8.94 11.51
N PHE A 106 0.78 8.00 11.24
CA PHE A 106 -0.10 8.10 10.08
C PHE A 106 -1.03 9.30 10.21
N ILE A 107 -1.75 9.41 11.33
CA ILE A 107 -2.64 10.55 11.61
C ILE A 107 -1.88 11.87 11.50
N GLY A 108 -0.75 12.00 12.16
CA GLY A 108 0.03 13.24 12.17
C GLY A 108 0.53 13.65 10.77
N LYS A 109 0.84 12.69 9.90
CA LYS A 109 1.22 12.99 8.52
C LYS A 109 0.03 13.41 7.66
N VAL A 110 -1.12 12.73 7.81
CA VAL A 110 -2.36 13.10 7.11
C VAL A 110 -2.83 14.47 7.56
N SER A 111 -2.84 14.75 8.86
CA SER A 111 -3.18 16.05 9.45
C SER A 111 -2.39 17.19 8.78
N LYS A 112 -1.07 17.03 8.70
CA LYS A 112 -0.19 18.01 8.03
C LYS A 112 -0.48 18.14 6.53
N ALA A 113 -0.64 17.02 5.84
CA ALA A 113 -0.84 16.99 4.41
C ALA A 113 -2.21 17.58 4.00
N ARG A 114 -3.25 17.29 4.79
CA ARG A 114 -4.63 17.72 4.51
C ARG A 114 -5.01 19.02 5.23
N LYS A 115 -4.09 19.63 6.00
CA LYS A 115 -4.30 20.87 6.77
C LYS A 115 -5.54 20.79 7.70
N GLN A 116 -5.71 19.62 8.32
CA GLN A 116 -6.76 19.35 9.30
C GLN A 116 -6.12 19.08 10.67
N THR A 117 -6.90 19.21 11.75
CA THR A 117 -6.37 18.87 13.08
C THR A 117 -6.20 17.36 13.25
N TYR A 118 -5.40 16.96 14.24
CA TYR A 118 -5.23 15.53 14.56
C TYR A 118 -6.57 14.87 14.89
N GLU A 119 -7.41 15.55 15.66
CA GLU A 119 -8.72 15.08 16.11
C GLU A 119 -9.70 14.93 14.93
N GLN A 120 -9.68 15.86 13.97
CA GLN A 120 -10.50 15.77 12.76
C GLN A 120 -10.13 14.57 11.91
N ILE A 121 -8.82 14.32 11.75
CA ILE A 121 -8.35 13.15 11.03
C ILE A 121 -8.67 11.87 11.82
N ASP A 122 -8.41 11.81 13.13
CA ASP A 122 -8.72 10.64 13.96
C ASP A 122 -10.22 10.29 13.91
N ALA A 123 -11.09 11.31 13.93
CA ALA A 123 -12.53 11.11 13.78
C ALA A 123 -12.92 10.44 12.45
N ASN A 124 -12.14 10.58 11.39
CA ASN A 124 -12.36 9.97 10.08
C ASN A 124 -11.44 8.75 9.80
N ALA A 125 -10.51 8.44 10.70
CA ALA A 125 -9.53 7.37 10.60
C ALA A 125 -9.97 6.07 11.30
N ARG A 126 -9.11 5.50 12.13
CA ARG A 126 -9.32 4.23 12.87
C ARG A 126 -9.58 3.04 11.93
N GLY A 127 -8.91 3.03 10.78
CA GLY A 127 -9.04 1.98 9.79
C GLY A 127 -10.36 2.01 8.98
N ARG A 128 -11.20 3.04 9.14
CA ARG A 128 -12.44 3.14 8.37
C ARG A 128 -12.15 3.41 6.91
N VAL A 129 -12.90 2.74 6.06
CA VAL A 129 -12.89 2.97 4.61
C VAL A 129 -14.05 3.88 4.21
N TRP A 130 -13.83 4.65 3.16
CA TRP A 130 -14.78 5.61 2.64
C TRP A 130 -14.90 5.45 1.13
N SER A 131 -16.07 5.72 0.57
CA SER A 131 -16.18 5.95 -0.86
C SER A 131 -15.48 7.26 -1.24
N GLY A 132 -15.12 7.44 -2.52
CA GLY A 132 -14.52 8.68 -2.99
C GLY A 132 -15.39 9.89 -2.69
N ALA A 133 -16.71 9.78 -2.88
CA ALA A 133 -17.67 10.83 -2.53
C ALA A 133 -17.58 11.20 -1.04
N GLN A 134 -17.65 10.21 -0.14
CA GLN A 134 -17.53 10.43 1.30
C GLN A 134 -16.14 10.99 1.70
N ALA A 135 -15.08 10.51 1.05
CA ALA A 135 -13.72 10.97 1.30
C ALA A 135 -13.54 12.45 0.91
N LYS A 136 -14.21 12.91 -0.16
CA LYS A 136 -14.23 14.32 -0.54
C LYS A 136 -14.93 15.18 0.51
N GLU A 137 -16.09 14.78 1.01
CA GLU A 137 -16.80 15.49 2.09
C GLU A 137 -15.93 15.62 3.36
N LYS A 138 -15.09 14.61 3.62
CA LYS A 138 -14.15 14.56 4.76
C LYS A 138 -12.83 15.29 4.50
N GLY A 139 -12.65 15.88 3.33
CA GLY A 139 -11.41 16.56 2.95
C GLY A 139 -10.21 15.62 2.74
N LEU A 140 -10.45 14.32 2.56
CA LEU A 140 -9.41 13.33 2.26
C LEU A 140 -9.09 13.26 0.76
N VAL A 141 -10.03 13.67 -0.10
CA VAL A 141 -9.92 13.78 -1.55
C VAL A 141 -10.28 15.20 -1.96
N ASP A 142 -9.67 15.73 -3.00
CA ASP A 142 -9.83 17.13 -3.40
C ASP A 142 -10.91 17.31 -4.48
N ALA A 143 -11.04 16.38 -5.41
CA ALA A 143 -11.99 16.47 -6.51
C ALA A 143 -12.48 15.10 -6.96
N MET A 144 -13.69 15.07 -7.50
CA MET A 144 -14.17 13.94 -8.27
C MET A 144 -13.62 14.01 -9.68
N GLY A 145 -13.22 12.88 -10.25
CA GLY A 145 -12.69 12.77 -11.61
C GLY A 145 -11.75 11.59 -11.77
N GLY A 146 -11.36 11.33 -13.02
CA GLY A 146 -10.51 10.22 -13.42
C GLY A 146 -9.08 10.64 -13.78
N LEU A 147 -8.39 9.73 -14.46
CA LEU A 147 -7.01 9.96 -14.89
C LEU A 147 -6.89 11.17 -15.85
N SER A 148 -7.84 11.33 -16.75
CA SER A 148 -7.84 12.47 -17.71
C SER A 148 -7.87 13.81 -16.97
N ASP A 149 -8.73 13.95 -15.95
CA ASP A 149 -8.85 15.16 -15.15
C ASP A 149 -7.55 15.45 -14.38
N ALA A 150 -6.95 14.39 -13.83
CA ALA A 150 -5.68 14.49 -13.11
C ALA A 150 -4.52 14.93 -14.02
N VAL A 151 -4.45 14.40 -15.26
CA VAL A 151 -3.43 14.78 -16.25
C VAL A 151 -3.60 16.24 -16.66
N GLN A 152 -4.82 16.68 -16.94
CA GLN A 152 -5.10 18.07 -17.30
C GLN A 152 -4.74 19.04 -16.15
N ASP A 153 -5.08 18.68 -14.92
CA ASP A 153 -4.74 19.51 -13.75
C ASP A 153 -3.21 19.55 -13.53
N ALA A 154 -2.51 18.44 -13.72
CA ALA A 154 -1.06 18.38 -13.62
C ALA A 154 -0.40 19.29 -14.69
N ALA A 155 -0.84 19.22 -15.95
CA ALA A 155 -0.37 20.07 -17.03
C ALA A 155 -0.62 21.56 -16.73
N LYS A 156 -1.83 21.91 -16.26
CA LYS A 156 -2.18 23.27 -15.85
C LYS A 156 -1.29 23.78 -14.72
N ARG A 157 -1.03 22.98 -13.70
CA ARG A 157 -0.14 23.32 -12.57
C ARG A 157 1.31 23.51 -13.02
N ALA A 158 1.74 22.73 -14.01
CA ALA A 158 3.07 22.87 -14.62
C ALA A 158 3.16 24.01 -15.64
N ASN A 159 2.10 24.82 -15.82
CA ASN A 159 1.99 25.88 -16.82
C ASN A 159 2.20 25.39 -18.27
N LEU A 160 1.87 24.14 -18.56
CA LEU A 160 1.91 23.60 -19.90
C LEU A 160 0.64 23.99 -20.67
N LYS A 161 0.81 24.39 -21.92
CA LYS A 161 -0.33 24.74 -22.78
C LYS A 161 -0.97 23.46 -23.31
N GLU A 162 -2.29 23.46 -23.40
CA GLU A 162 -3.04 22.37 -23.99
C GLU A 162 -2.56 22.06 -25.41
N GLY A 163 -2.37 20.77 -25.70
CA GLY A 163 -1.81 20.30 -26.98
C GLY A 163 -0.30 20.47 -27.16
N ASN A 164 0.42 21.07 -26.19
CA ASN A 164 1.87 21.30 -26.27
C ASN A 164 2.66 20.51 -25.23
N TYR A 165 2.19 19.31 -24.87
CA TYR A 165 2.89 18.36 -24.01
C TYR A 165 2.61 16.93 -24.48
N SER A 166 3.53 16.00 -24.18
CA SER A 166 3.36 14.58 -24.39
C SER A 166 3.07 13.88 -23.06
N ILE A 167 2.31 12.80 -23.13
CA ILE A 167 2.06 11.91 -21.99
C ILE A 167 2.93 10.69 -22.17
N GLU A 168 3.78 10.42 -21.19
CA GLU A 168 4.59 9.20 -21.13
C GLU A 168 4.08 8.30 -20.01
N TYR A 169 3.77 7.05 -20.36
CA TYR A 169 3.37 6.04 -19.40
C TYR A 169 4.62 5.29 -18.90
N ILE A 170 5.01 5.55 -17.66
CA ILE A 170 6.14 4.85 -17.03
C ILE A 170 5.62 3.53 -16.46
N GLU A 171 5.88 2.44 -17.16
CA GLU A 171 5.53 1.09 -16.74
C GLU A 171 6.79 0.29 -16.38
N LYS A 172 6.63 -0.71 -15.51
CA LYS A 172 7.71 -1.66 -15.26
C LYS A 172 7.96 -2.42 -16.57
N PRO A 173 9.20 -2.46 -17.06
CA PRO A 173 9.53 -3.27 -18.25
C PRO A 173 9.12 -4.72 -17.99
N LEU A 174 8.53 -5.35 -19.01
CA LEU A 174 8.18 -6.76 -18.96
C LEU A 174 9.46 -7.59 -18.79
N SER A 175 9.37 -8.66 -18.02
CA SER A 175 10.46 -9.65 -18.02
C SER A 175 10.56 -10.32 -19.41
N PRO A 176 11.73 -10.86 -19.79
CA PRO A 176 11.89 -11.54 -21.08
C PRO A 176 10.86 -12.65 -21.33
N PHE A 177 10.39 -13.29 -20.28
CA PHE A 177 9.32 -14.30 -20.35
C PHE A 177 7.95 -13.69 -20.63
N GLU A 178 7.62 -12.58 -19.98
CA GLU A 178 6.37 -11.85 -20.21
C GLU A 178 6.32 -11.26 -21.60
N GLU A 179 7.45 -10.71 -22.12
CA GLU A 179 7.58 -10.27 -23.50
C GLU A 179 7.39 -11.41 -24.49
N PHE A 180 8.01 -12.57 -24.22
CA PHE A 180 7.84 -13.75 -25.06
C PHE A 180 6.38 -14.20 -25.14
N ILE A 181 5.67 -14.28 -24.00
CA ILE A 181 4.25 -14.65 -23.94
C ILE A 181 3.38 -13.61 -24.65
N THR A 182 3.66 -12.32 -24.47
CA THR A 182 2.90 -11.23 -25.10
C THR A 182 3.08 -11.25 -26.62
N ASN A 183 4.30 -11.48 -27.09
CA ASN A 183 4.61 -11.58 -28.52
C ASN A 183 4.01 -12.85 -29.17
N LEU A 184 3.97 -13.97 -28.43
CA LEU A 184 3.42 -15.23 -28.92
C LEU A 184 1.89 -15.17 -29.07
N SER A 185 1.22 -14.38 -28.22
CA SER A 185 -0.25 -14.31 -28.22
C SER A 185 -0.84 -13.34 -29.23
N GLY A 186 -0.04 -12.50 -29.86
CA GLY A 186 -0.41 -11.67 -31.05
C GLY A 186 -1.68 -10.82 -30.95
N ASN A 187 -2.31 -10.74 -29.77
CA ASN A 187 -3.63 -10.15 -29.59
C ASN A 187 -3.68 -9.26 -28.34
N THR A 188 -4.08 -8.02 -28.51
CA THR A 188 -4.25 -7.00 -27.45
C THR A 188 -5.15 -7.43 -26.27
N ALA A 189 -6.04 -8.39 -26.48
CA ALA A 189 -6.94 -8.92 -25.43
C ALA A 189 -6.21 -9.79 -24.38
N THR A 190 -5.09 -10.45 -24.76
CA THR A 190 -4.32 -11.32 -23.86
C THR A 190 -3.33 -10.58 -22.98
N SER A 191 -2.96 -9.34 -23.33
CA SER A 191 -2.09 -8.51 -22.51
C SER A 191 -2.69 -8.22 -21.12
N GLY A 192 -4.01 -8.02 -21.04
CA GLY A 192 -4.74 -7.87 -19.77
C GLY A 192 -4.71 -9.13 -18.89
N PHE A 193 -4.82 -10.31 -19.53
CA PHE A 193 -4.81 -11.58 -18.81
C PHE A 193 -3.40 -11.95 -18.29
N VAL A 194 -2.37 -11.72 -19.09
CA VAL A 194 -0.96 -11.92 -18.69
C VAL A 194 -0.60 -10.96 -17.54
N ARG A 195 -1.06 -9.73 -17.59
CA ARG A 195 -0.88 -8.73 -16.53
C ARG A 195 -1.57 -9.12 -15.22
N TYR A 196 -2.69 -9.82 -15.31
CA TYR A 196 -3.40 -10.35 -14.12
C TYR A 196 -2.68 -11.56 -13.50
N LEU A 197 -1.99 -12.36 -14.30
CA LEU A 197 -1.22 -13.53 -13.85
C LEU A 197 0.22 -13.20 -13.41
N SER A 198 0.72 -12.03 -13.75
CA SER A 198 2.09 -11.58 -13.46
C SER A 198 2.48 -11.71 -11.96
N PRO A 199 1.62 -11.39 -10.98
CA PRO A 199 1.92 -11.63 -9.56
C PRO A 199 2.09 -13.12 -9.20
N ALA A 200 1.31 -14.01 -9.81
CA ALA A 200 1.40 -15.44 -9.57
C ALA A 200 2.66 -16.04 -10.21
N ILE A 201 3.05 -15.55 -11.37
CA ILE A 201 4.27 -15.95 -12.09
C ILE A 201 5.52 -15.48 -11.33
N SER A 202 5.52 -14.27 -10.76
CA SER A 202 6.64 -13.76 -9.97
C SER A 202 6.85 -14.55 -8.66
N LEU A 203 5.78 -15.02 -8.04
CA LEU A 203 5.82 -15.91 -6.87
C LEU A 203 6.45 -17.27 -7.22
N LEU A 204 6.11 -17.85 -8.36
CA LEU A 204 6.71 -19.11 -8.85
C LEU A 204 8.20 -18.98 -9.19
N GLN A 205 8.64 -17.81 -9.65
CA GLN A 205 10.06 -17.54 -9.93
C GLN A 205 10.86 -17.37 -8.63
N GLN A 206 10.31 -16.77 -7.59
CA GLN A 206 10.96 -16.65 -6.28
C GLN A 206 11.15 -18.01 -5.61
N THR A 207 10.21 -18.95 -5.76
CA THR A 207 10.35 -20.31 -5.22
C THR A 207 11.42 -21.13 -5.94
N LYS A 208 11.64 -20.93 -7.25
CA LYS A 208 12.70 -21.58 -8.01
C LYS A 208 14.10 -21.05 -7.66
N SER A 209 14.23 -19.74 -7.44
CA SER A 209 15.50 -19.14 -6.99
C SER A 209 15.91 -19.62 -5.59
N GLY A 210 14.94 -19.80 -4.68
CA GLY A 210 15.18 -20.33 -3.34
C GLY A 210 15.65 -21.79 -3.33
N GLN A 211 15.22 -22.60 -4.30
CA GLN A 211 15.65 -24.00 -4.42
C GLN A 211 17.05 -24.15 -5.05
N GLN A 212 17.53 -23.15 -5.80
CA GLN A 212 18.87 -23.21 -6.40
C GLN A 212 19.95 -22.86 -5.38
N ILE A 213 19.66 -21.96 -4.43
CA ILE A 213 20.58 -21.60 -3.32
C ILE A 213 20.76 -22.77 -2.34
N SER A 214 19.77 -23.66 -2.21
CA SER A 214 19.83 -24.83 -1.32
C SER A 214 20.64 -26.01 -1.91
N LYS A 215 21.12 -25.94 -3.14
CA LYS A 215 21.95 -26.99 -3.77
C LYS A 215 23.42 -26.65 -3.80
N ASP A 216 23.78 -25.38 -3.50
CA ASP A 216 25.16 -24.89 -3.52
C ASP A 216 25.73 -24.61 -2.10
N LEU A 217 25.01 -25.08 -1.05
CA LEU A 217 25.41 -25.16 0.35
C LEU A 217 25.49 -26.63 0.80
#